data_fe1cf42054c120fabe7abb8ef4f7d7d5
#
_entry.id   fe1cf42054c120fabe7abb8ef4f7d7d5
#
_cell.length_a   1.000
_cell.length_b   1.000
_cell.length_c   1.000
_cell.angle_alpha   90.00
_cell.angle_beta   90.00
_cell.angle_gamma   90.00
#
_symmetry.space_group_name_H-M   'P 1'
#
loop_
_entity.id
_entity.type
_entity.pdbx_description
1 polymer ?
#
loop_
_entity_poly.entity_id
_entity_poly.type
_entity_poly.pdbx_seq_one_letter_code
_entity_poly.pdbx_strand_id
1 'polypeptide(L)'
;MPIGIPKVPYQLPGQQYSDWISIYDRLYRERIIFLGRGVNDALANQIIAIMLYLDSDDPGKPIYLYINSPGGSVTAGLAIYDTMRHIKSEVVTICVGLAASMGAFLLCGGTKGKRLALPHSRIMIHQPLGGIQGRRQATDIDIEAKEILRIREQLNQMMAENTGQPLERIQKDTDRDYFMSAYEAKEYGLIDQVIEDQQ
;
A
#
# COMPACT_ATOMS: atom_id res chain seq x y z
N MET A 1 5.89 -22.38 20.25
CA MET A 1 5.80 -21.07 20.90
C MET A 1 5.51 -20.04 19.82
N PRO A 2 4.56 -19.10 19.99
CA PRO A 2 4.43 -18.00 19.04
C PRO A 2 5.74 -17.20 19.08
N ILE A 3 6.30 -16.96 17.90
CA ILE A 3 7.45 -16.06 17.76
C ILE A 3 6.90 -14.65 18.07
N GLY A 4 7.23 -14.11 19.24
CA GLY A 4 6.88 -12.73 19.59
C GLY A 4 7.61 -11.74 18.69
N ILE A 5 7.18 -10.48 18.71
CA ILE A 5 7.88 -9.39 18.02
C ILE A 5 9.27 -9.25 18.65
N PRO A 6 10.36 -9.43 17.89
CA PRO A 6 11.71 -9.30 18.44
C PRO A 6 11.97 -7.87 18.92
N LYS A 7 12.73 -7.75 19.99
CA LYS A 7 13.22 -6.48 20.51
C LYS A 7 14.69 -6.32 20.18
N VAL A 8 15.09 -5.09 19.95
CA VAL A 8 16.48 -4.70 19.63
C VAL A 8 16.93 -3.60 20.61
N PRO A 9 18.22 -3.55 20.96
CA PRO A 9 18.73 -2.47 21.78
C PRO A 9 18.70 -1.15 21.00
N TYR A 10 18.28 -0.09 21.67
CA TYR A 10 18.29 1.26 21.13
C TYR A 10 18.80 2.24 22.17
N GLN A 11 19.79 3.03 21.80
CA GLN A 11 20.36 4.06 22.66
C GLN A 11 20.09 5.43 22.07
N LEU A 12 19.44 6.30 22.84
CA LEU A 12 19.26 7.69 22.46
C LEU A 12 20.60 8.45 22.58
N PRO A 13 20.85 9.43 21.71
CA PRO A 13 22.02 10.28 21.83
C PRO A 13 22.10 10.93 23.23
N GLY A 14 23.24 10.75 23.93
CA GLY A 14 23.45 11.27 25.27
C GLY A 14 22.97 10.39 26.43
N GLN A 15 22.32 9.27 26.18
CA GLN A 15 21.98 8.29 27.23
C GLN A 15 23.11 7.28 27.43
N GLN A 16 23.31 6.87 28.70
CA GLN A 16 24.29 5.83 29.07
C GLN A 16 23.73 4.41 28.97
N TYR A 17 22.41 4.25 28.82
CA TYR A 17 21.71 2.97 28.82
C TYR A 17 20.97 2.77 27.49
N SER A 18 20.92 1.50 27.05
CA SER A 18 20.14 1.08 25.89
C SER A 18 18.78 0.57 26.36
N ASP A 19 17.70 1.09 25.77
CA ASP A 19 16.35 0.55 25.91
C ASP A 19 16.10 -0.57 24.90
N TRP A 20 15.28 -1.56 25.28
CA TRP A 20 14.85 -2.63 24.37
C TRP A 20 13.52 -2.26 23.72
N ILE A 21 13.56 -1.83 22.47
CA ILE A 21 12.37 -1.46 21.70
C ILE A 21 12.00 -2.54 20.68
N SER A 22 10.73 -2.55 20.22
CA SER A 22 10.30 -3.42 19.12
C SER A 22 11.13 -3.16 17.86
N ILE A 23 11.39 -4.21 17.07
CA ILE A 23 12.05 -4.06 15.77
C ILE A 23 11.26 -3.12 14.86
N TYR A 24 9.93 -3.10 14.93
CA TYR A 24 9.11 -2.17 14.14
C TYR A 24 9.30 -0.73 14.58
N ASP A 25 9.38 -0.46 15.89
CA ASP A 25 9.65 0.89 16.41
C ASP A 25 11.03 1.38 15.98
N ARG A 26 12.01 0.46 15.90
CA ARG A 26 13.34 0.79 15.37
C ARG A 26 13.30 1.12 13.88
N LEU A 27 12.55 0.35 13.10
CA LEU A 27 12.40 0.58 11.66
C LEU A 27 11.61 1.86 11.37
N TYR A 28 10.59 2.20 12.16
CA TYR A 28 9.87 3.47 12.01
C TYR A 28 10.78 4.68 12.16
N ARG A 29 11.77 4.61 13.06
CA ARG A 29 12.80 5.66 13.21
C ARG A 29 13.70 5.80 11.98
N GLU A 30 13.88 4.72 11.22
CA GLU A 30 14.54 4.73 9.91
C GLU A 30 13.59 5.06 8.76
N ARG A 31 12.37 5.52 9.08
CA ARG A 31 11.32 5.90 8.12
C ARG A 31 10.79 4.72 7.30
N ILE A 32 10.93 3.50 7.80
CA ILE A 32 10.48 2.26 7.18
C ILE A 32 9.17 1.81 7.82
N ILE A 33 8.13 1.68 7.01
CA ILE A 33 6.79 1.24 7.42
C ILE A 33 6.47 -0.08 6.70
N PHE A 34 5.84 -1.03 7.42
CA PHE A 34 5.38 -2.28 6.84
C PHE A 34 3.86 -2.34 6.72
N LEU A 35 3.38 -2.54 5.49
CA LEU A 35 2.04 -3.02 5.18
C LEU A 35 2.14 -4.55 4.95
N GLY A 36 2.22 -5.32 6.05
CA GLY A 36 2.52 -6.76 6.03
C GLY A 36 1.29 -7.66 6.26
N ARG A 37 0.08 -7.15 6.08
CA ARG A 37 -1.19 -7.88 6.30
C ARG A 37 -2.34 -7.23 5.54
N GLY A 38 -3.56 -7.78 5.69
CA GLY A 38 -4.77 -7.20 5.10
C GLY A 38 -5.01 -5.77 5.56
N VAL A 39 -5.45 -4.92 4.64
CA VAL A 39 -5.77 -3.50 4.88
C VAL A 39 -7.11 -3.42 5.60
N ASN A 40 -7.09 -2.81 6.79
CA ASN A 40 -8.28 -2.49 7.59
C ASN A 40 -8.09 -1.14 8.27
N ASP A 41 -9.14 -0.62 8.91
CA ASP A 41 -9.13 0.71 9.52
C ASP A 41 -8.06 0.87 10.61
N ALA A 42 -7.85 -0.16 11.44
CA ALA A 42 -6.85 -0.10 12.51
C ALA A 42 -5.42 0.03 11.96
N LEU A 43 -5.08 -0.77 10.94
CA LEU A 43 -3.79 -0.71 10.27
C LEU A 43 -3.62 0.60 9.50
N ALA A 44 -4.68 1.05 8.80
CA ALA A 44 -4.64 2.31 8.07
C ALA A 44 -4.37 3.49 8.99
N ASN A 45 -5.10 3.60 10.10
CA ASN A 45 -4.91 4.66 11.09
C ASN A 45 -3.49 4.64 11.68
N GLN A 46 -2.90 3.45 11.92
CA GLN A 46 -1.53 3.34 12.39
C GLN A 46 -0.53 3.83 11.34
N ILE A 47 -0.65 3.41 10.08
CA ILE A 47 0.22 3.83 8.98
C ILE A 47 0.12 5.34 8.75
N ILE A 48 -1.10 5.89 8.73
CA ILE A 48 -1.37 7.32 8.58
C ILE A 48 -0.70 8.12 9.70
N ALA A 49 -0.89 7.71 10.96
CA ALA A 49 -0.29 8.38 12.10
C ALA A 49 1.26 8.40 12.01
N ILE A 50 1.86 7.28 11.60
CA ILE A 50 3.32 7.20 11.42
C ILE A 50 3.77 8.10 10.27
N MET A 51 3.07 8.11 9.13
CA MET A 51 3.41 8.97 8.00
C MET A 51 3.34 10.45 8.36
N LEU A 52 2.28 10.88 9.03
CA LEU A 52 2.13 12.26 9.50
C LEU A 52 3.21 12.67 10.50
N TYR A 53 3.55 11.78 11.43
CA TYR A 53 4.62 12.03 12.39
C TYR A 53 5.97 12.18 11.68
N LEU A 54 6.31 11.25 10.78
CA LEU A 54 7.59 11.27 10.05
C LEU A 54 7.70 12.49 9.13
N ASP A 55 6.61 12.88 8.47
CA ASP A 55 6.59 14.10 7.65
C ASP A 55 6.77 15.36 8.48
N SER A 56 6.19 15.42 9.68
CA SER A 56 6.36 16.53 10.61
C SER A 56 7.78 16.61 11.18
N ASP A 57 8.43 15.46 11.41
CA ASP A 57 9.77 15.36 11.97
C ASP A 57 10.85 15.83 10.96
N ASP A 58 10.77 15.34 9.71
CA ASP A 58 11.68 15.74 8.64
C ASP A 58 11.00 15.60 7.25
N PRO A 59 10.35 16.65 6.76
CA PRO A 59 9.62 16.59 5.48
C PRO A 59 10.53 16.46 4.25
N GLY A 60 11.85 16.63 4.41
CA GLY A 60 12.82 16.51 3.32
C GLY A 60 13.28 15.08 3.04
N LYS A 61 12.98 14.14 3.92
CA LYS A 61 13.40 12.75 3.78
C LYS A 61 12.29 11.83 3.30
N PRO A 62 12.59 10.85 2.44
CA PRO A 62 11.60 9.89 1.96
C PRO A 62 11.12 8.95 3.08
N ILE A 63 9.88 8.46 2.93
CA ILE A 63 9.29 7.40 3.72
C ILE A 63 9.24 6.14 2.85
N TYR A 64 9.65 5.00 3.40
CA TYR A 64 9.68 3.70 2.72
C TYR A 64 8.51 2.84 3.18
N LEU A 65 7.58 2.55 2.27
CA LEU A 65 6.44 1.67 2.53
C LEU A 65 6.68 0.30 1.89
N TYR A 66 7.03 -0.68 2.72
CA TYR A 66 7.19 -2.08 2.32
C TYR A 66 5.83 -2.77 2.32
N ILE A 67 5.46 -3.39 1.19
CA ILE A 67 4.14 -3.96 0.97
C ILE A 67 4.25 -5.47 0.78
N ASN A 68 3.58 -6.23 1.67
CA ASN A 68 3.31 -7.66 1.54
C ASN A 68 1.86 -7.89 2.00
N SER A 69 0.91 -7.57 1.12
CA SER A 69 -0.49 -7.47 1.48
C SER A 69 -1.42 -8.06 0.42
N PRO A 70 -2.44 -8.84 0.82
CA PRO A 70 -3.49 -9.30 -0.08
C PRO A 70 -4.51 -8.20 -0.43
N GLY A 71 -4.36 -6.97 0.08
CA GLY A 71 -5.35 -5.90 -0.02
C GLY A 71 -6.33 -5.90 1.15
N GLY A 72 -7.55 -5.44 0.93
CA GLY A 72 -8.59 -5.35 1.96
C GLY A 72 -9.53 -4.17 1.76
N SER A 73 -9.89 -3.48 2.85
CA SER A 73 -10.83 -2.36 2.85
C SER A 73 -10.41 -1.25 1.88
N VAL A 74 -11.30 -0.90 0.96
CA VAL A 74 -11.06 0.17 -0.03
C VAL A 74 -10.97 1.52 0.65
N THR A 75 -11.87 1.82 1.58
CA THR A 75 -11.87 3.11 2.30
C THR A 75 -10.62 3.31 3.14
N ALA A 76 -10.18 2.25 3.83
CA ALA A 76 -8.92 2.25 4.58
C ALA A 76 -7.70 2.43 3.67
N GLY A 77 -7.70 1.79 2.50
CA GLY A 77 -6.63 1.95 1.51
C GLY A 77 -6.60 3.34 0.89
N LEU A 78 -7.76 3.91 0.55
CA LEU A 78 -7.84 5.29 0.05
C LEU A 78 -7.35 6.31 1.09
N ALA A 79 -7.65 6.10 2.37
CA ALA A 79 -7.16 6.97 3.44
C ALA A 79 -5.62 6.97 3.52
N ILE A 80 -4.97 5.81 3.34
CA ILE A 80 -3.51 5.73 3.24
C ILE A 80 -3.03 6.46 1.97
N TYR A 81 -3.64 6.19 0.82
CA TYR A 81 -3.27 6.79 -0.45
C TYR A 81 -3.34 8.32 -0.41
N ASP A 82 -4.45 8.86 0.08
CA ASP A 82 -4.63 10.30 0.20
C ASP A 82 -3.60 10.92 1.15
N THR A 83 -3.25 10.21 2.23
CA THR A 83 -2.16 10.65 3.13
C THR A 83 -0.82 10.68 2.41
N MET A 84 -0.48 9.64 1.63
CA MET A 84 0.75 9.61 0.81
C MET A 84 0.83 10.79 -0.15
N ARG A 85 -0.33 11.25 -0.67
CA ARG A 85 -0.41 12.42 -1.58
C ARG A 85 -0.43 13.76 -0.86
N HIS A 86 -0.86 13.78 0.40
CA HIS A 86 -1.00 14.99 1.21
C HIS A 86 0.32 15.44 1.84
N ILE A 87 1.12 14.50 2.33
CA ILE A 87 2.41 14.77 2.98
C ILE A 87 3.45 15.30 1.97
N LYS A 88 4.44 16.03 2.49
CA LYS A 88 5.54 16.58 1.69
C LYS A 88 6.64 15.57 1.42
N SER A 89 6.83 14.61 2.32
CA SER A 89 7.80 13.53 2.19
C SER A 89 7.44 12.66 0.99
N GLU A 90 8.42 12.33 0.16
CA GLU A 90 8.24 11.35 -0.90
C GLU A 90 7.99 9.95 -0.31
N VAL A 91 7.04 9.20 -0.87
CA VAL A 91 6.76 7.84 -0.43
C VAL A 91 7.30 6.85 -1.45
N VAL A 92 8.36 6.15 -1.06
CA VAL A 92 8.93 5.03 -1.82
C VAL A 92 8.14 3.78 -1.47
N THR A 93 7.52 3.16 -2.46
CA THR A 93 6.76 1.91 -2.25
C THR A 93 7.55 0.72 -2.77
N ILE A 94 7.57 -0.37 -1.98
CA ILE A 94 8.40 -1.55 -2.29
C ILE A 94 7.56 -2.81 -2.08
N CYS A 95 7.28 -3.55 -3.16
CA CYS A 95 6.63 -4.85 -3.04
C CYS A 95 7.64 -5.92 -2.60
N VAL A 96 7.33 -6.60 -1.49
CA VAL A 96 8.07 -7.76 -0.98
C VAL A 96 7.10 -8.95 -0.84
N GLY A 97 7.19 -9.92 -1.75
CA GLY A 97 6.29 -11.07 -1.79
C GLY A 97 5.02 -10.78 -2.58
N LEU A 98 3.99 -10.20 -1.97
CA LEU A 98 2.69 -9.97 -2.61
C LEU A 98 2.18 -8.54 -2.44
N ALA A 99 1.74 -7.93 -3.53
CA ALA A 99 0.91 -6.73 -3.51
C ALA A 99 -0.36 -7.02 -4.33
N ALA A 100 -1.48 -7.26 -3.68
CA ALA A 100 -2.74 -7.60 -4.34
C ALA A 100 -3.85 -6.59 -4.01
N SER A 101 -4.76 -6.36 -4.98
CA SER A 101 -5.94 -5.51 -4.76
C SER A 101 -5.55 -4.11 -4.24
N MET A 102 -6.06 -3.68 -3.07
CA MET A 102 -5.64 -2.43 -2.45
C MET A 102 -4.12 -2.35 -2.16
N GLY A 103 -3.43 -3.49 -1.98
CA GLY A 103 -1.97 -3.52 -1.87
C GLY A 103 -1.27 -3.10 -3.15
N ALA A 104 -1.75 -3.57 -4.32
CA ALA A 104 -1.25 -3.14 -5.62
C ALA A 104 -1.59 -1.68 -5.93
N PHE A 105 -2.77 -1.23 -5.51
CA PHE A 105 -3.19 0.16 -5.64
C PHE A 105 -2.26 1.10 -4.85
N LEU A 106 -1.94 0.75 -3.60
CA LEU A 106 -1.00 1.52 -2.77
C LEU A 106 0.44 1.47 -3.33
N LEU A 107 0.84 0.33 -3.89
CA LEU A 107 2.15 0.18 -4.54
C LEU A 107 2.28 1.17 -5.71
N CYS A 108 1.30 1.22 -6.61
CA CYS A 108 1.33 2.13 -7.75
C CYS A 108 1.08 3.60 -7.36
N GLY A 109 0.55 3.86 -6.16
CA GLY A 109 0.34 5.19 -5.59
C GLY A 109 1.58 5.87 -5.03
N GLY A 110 2.71 5.18 -4.95
CA GLY A 110 3.99 5.74 -4.52
C GLY A 110 4.48 6.88 -5.41
N THR A 111 5.50 7.61 -4.94
CA THR A 111 6.14 8.68 -5.70
C THR A 111 6.66 8.13 -7.03
N LYS A 112 6.30 8.79 -8.13
CA LYS A 112 6.69 8.36 -9.48
C LYS A 112 8.22 8.31 -9.61
N GLY A 113 8.74 7.23 -10.18
CA GLY A 113 10.17 6.92 -10.24
C GLY A 113 10.69 6.17 -9.00
N LYS A 114 9.86 6.00 -7.95
CA LYS A 114 10.23 5.39 -6.66
C LYS A 114 9.29 4.26 -6.24
N ARG A 115 8.63 3.62 -7.20
CA ARG A 115 7.78 2.44 -6.99
C ARG A 115 8.58 1.21 -7.38
N LEU A 116 8.83 0.32 -6.44
CA LEU A 116 9.82 -0.75 -6.56
C LEU A 116 9.18 -2.11 -6.26
N ALA A 117 9.77 -3.19 -6.77
CA ALA A 117 9.46 -4.55 -6.37
C ALA A 117 10.70 -5.43 -6.34
N LEU A 118 10.73 -6.43 -5.43
CA LEU A 118 11.73 -7.49 -5.48
C LEU A 118 11.45 -8.44 -6.67
N PRO A 119 12.46 -9.13 -7.22
CA PRO A 119 12.34 -9.87 -8.48
C PRO A 119 11.27 -10.95 -8.49
N HIS A 120 11.03 -11.61 -7.36
CA HIS A 120 10.07 -12.70 -7.22
C HIS A 120 8.73 -12.27 -6.63
N SER A 121 8.50 -10.95 -6.53
CA SER A 121 7.21 -10.43 -6.07
C SER A 121 6.09 -10.70 -7.06
N ARG A 122 4.88 -10.85 -6.54
CA ARG A 122 3.65 -11.00 -7.30
C ARG A 122 2.78 -9.77 -7.08
N ILE A 123 2.28 -9.22 -8.16
CA ILE A 123 1.37 -8.09 -8.13
C ILE A 123 0.04 -8.54 -8.75
N MET A 124 -1.09 -8.20 -8.13
CA MET A 124 -2.41 -8.56 -8.65
C MET A 124 -3.35 -7.38 -8.55
N ILE A 125 -4.00 -7.08 -9.66
CA ILE A 125 -5.05 -6.07 -9.74
C ILE A 125 -6.40 -6.73 -10.04
N HIS A 126 -7.46 -6.20 -9.44
CA HIS A 126 -8.83 -6.57 -9.74
C HIS A 126 -9.79 -5.47 -9.29
N GLN A 127 -11.03 -5.53 -9.76
CA GLN A 127 -12.08 -4.61 -9.34
C GLN A 127 -12.47 -4.80 -7.86
N PRO A 128 -12.99 -3.74 -7.19
CA PRO A 128 -13.44 -3.86 -5.81
C PRO A 128 -14.55 -4.93 -5.70
N LEU A 129 -14.41 -5.78 -4.68
CA LEU A 129 -15.42 -6.76 -4.35
C LEU A 129 -16.48 -6.10 -3.44
N GLY A 130 -17.74 -6.15 -3.85
CA GLY A 130 -18.87 -5.81 -3.04
C GLY A 130 -19.58 -7.07 -2.54
N GLY A 131 -20.06 -7.02 -1.31
CA GLY A 131 -20.82 -8.13 -0.75
C GLY A 131 -22.05 -7.63 -0.01
N ILE A 132 -23.23 -7.96 -0.54
CA ILE A 132 -24.49 -7.72 0.16
C ILE A 132 -24.72 -8.89 1.10
N GLN A 133 -24.59 -8.66 2.42
CA GLN A 133 -24.85 -9.69 3.42
C GLN A 133 -26.24 -9.51 4.06
N GLY A 134 -26.95 -10.62 4.23
CA GLY A 134 -28.23 -10.67 4.95
C GLY A 134 -29.44 -10.21 4.13
N ARG A 135 -30.59 -10.07 4.82
CA ARG A 135 -31.81 -9.52 4.22
C ARG A 135 -31.71 -8.00 4.11
N ARG A 136 -31.82 -7.49 2.89
CA ARG A 136 -31.78 -6.06 2.59
C ARG A 136 -33.04 -5.66 1.82
N GLN A 137 -33.43 -4.41 1.94
CA GLN A 137 -34.48 -3.83 1.08
C GLN A 137 -33.90 -3.64 -0.33
N ALA A 138 -34.75 -3.77 -1.35
CA ALA A 138 -34.33 -3.61 -2.74
C ALA A 138 -33.65 -2.25 -3.01
N THR A 139 -34.16 -1.20 -2.36
CA THR A 139 -33.58 0.15 -2.44
C THR A 139 -32.16 0.21 -1.88
N ASP A 140 -31.87 -0.48 -0.77
CA ASP A 140 -30.52 -0.53 -0.18
C ASP A 140 -29.55 -1.22 -1.11
N ILE A 141 -30.01 -2.28 -1.81
CA ILE A 141 -29.20 -3.01 -2.82
C ILE A 141 -28.83 -2.07 -3.99
N ASP A 142 -29.78 -1.27 -4.47
CA ASP A 142 -29.54 -0.32 -5.56
C ASP A 142 -28.55 0.78 -5.14
N ILE A 143 -28.69 1.31 -3.93
CA ILE A 143 -27.75 2.31 -3.38
C ILE A 143 -26.33 1.73 -3.27
N GLU A 144 -26.19 0.53 -2.71
CA GLU A 144 -24.90 -0.13 -2.52
C GLU A 144 -24.25 -0.48 -3.86
N ALA A 145 -25.03 -0.97 -4.83
CA ALA A 145 -24.55 -1.26 -6.19
C ALA A 145 -24.03 0.01 -6.89
N LYS A 146 -24.74 1.12 -6.82
CA LYS A 146 -24.31 2.40 -7.38
C LYS A 146 -23.02 2.90 -6.75
N GLU A 147 -22.90 2.77 -5.43
CA GLU A 147 -21.69 3.19 -4.72
C GLU A 147 -20.47 2.34 -5.10
N ILE A 148 -20.63 1.01 -5.19
CA ILE A 148 -19.55 0.12 -5.65
C ILE A 148 -19.10 0.46 -7.08
N LEU A 149 -20.04 0.73 -7.98
CA LEU A 149 -19.72 1.14 -9.35
C LEU A 149 -18.96 2.46 -9.38
N ARG A 150 -19.38 3.44 -8.57
CA ARG A 150 -18.70 4.73 -8.43
C ARG A 150 -17.27 4.56 -7.92
N ILE A 151 -17.07 3.74 -6.88
CA ILE A 151 -15.75 3.43 -6.32
C ILE A 151 -14.87 2.72 -7.37
N ARG A 152 -15.42 1.76 -8.11
CA ARG A 152 -14.70 1.06 -9.18
C ARG A 152 -14.18 2.04 -10.24
N GLU A 153 -15.05 2.94 -10.69
CA GLU A 153 -14.66 3.93 -11.69
C GLU A 153 -13.56 4.88 -11.16
N GLN A 154 -13.70 5.36 -9.94
CA GLN A 154 -12.70 6.19 -9.27
C GLN A 154 -11.34 5.48 -9.16
N LEU A 155 -11.31 4.23 -8.68
CA LEU A 155 -10.06 3.47 -8.55
C LEU A 155 -9.42 3.21 -9.91
N ASN A 156 -10.20 2.87 -10.94
CA ASN A 156 -9.69 2.66 -12.29
C ASN A 156 -9.09 3.94 -12.87
N GLN A 157 -9.73 5.08 -12.67
CA GLN A 157 -9.20 6.37 -13.11
C GLN A 157 -7.87 6.69 -12.43
N MET A 158 -7.80 6.56 -11.10
CA MET A 158 -6.57 6.80 -10.33
C MET A 158 -5.45 5.84 -10.75
N MET A 159 -5.78 4.58 -11.02
CA MET A 159 -4.82 3.59 -11.50
C MET A 159 -4.32 3.93 -12.91
N ALA A 160 -5.19 4.37 -13.81
CA ALA A 160 -4.81 4.83 -15.14
C ALA A 160 -3.84 6.01 -15.07
N GLU A 161 -4.11 7.00 -14.22
CA GLU A 161 -3.23 8.15 -13.98
C GLU A 161 -1.85 7.74 -13.43
N ASN A 162 -1.84 6.83 -12.45
CA ASN A 162 -0.61 6.38 -11.82
C ASN A 162 0.25 5.48 -12.74
N THR A 163 -0.37 4.64 -13.56
CA THR A 163 0.34 3.71 -14.45
C THR A 163 0.66 4.31 -15.82
N GLY A 164 -0.12 5.28 -16.27
CA GLY A 164 -0.08 5.80 -17.65
C GLY A 164 -0.78 4.90 -18.65
N GLN A 165 -1.52 3.88 -18.22
CA GLN A 165 -2.31 3.02 -19.10
C GLN A 165 -3.64 3.68 -19.47
N PRO A 166 -4.19 3.40 -20.67
CA PRO A 166 -5.54 3.82 -21.04
C PRO A 166 -6.58 3.27 -20.05
N LEU A 167 -7.59 4.08 -19.72
CA LEU A 167 -8.65 3.70 -18.78
C LEU A 167 -9.36 2.39 -19.20
N GLU A 168 -9.61 2.23 -20.49
CA GLU A 168 -10.27 1.04 -21.04
C GLU A 168 -9.44 -0.24 -20.79
N ARG A 169 -8.10 -0.11 -20.84
CA ARG A 169 -7.20 -1.23 -20.51
C ARG A 169 -7.28 -1.58 -19.03
N ILE A 170 -7.23 -0.58 -18.15
CA ILE A 170 -7.39 -0.80 -16.69
C ILE A 170 -8.73 -1.46 -16.40
N GLN A 171 -9.83 -0.96 -16.96
CA GLN A 171 -11.18 -1.51 -16.77
C GLN A 171 -11.26 -2.98 -17.21
N LYS A 172 -10.64 -3.32 -18.35
CA LYS A 172 -10.61 -4.69 -18.88
C LYS A 172 -9.77 -5.61 -17.99
N ASP A 173 -8.57 -5.17 -17.62
CA ASP A 173 -7.60 -6.00 -16.89
C ASP A 173 -7.99 -6.18 -15.42
N THR A 174 -8.74 -5.23 -14.82
CA THR A 174 -9.26 -5.34 -13.45
C THR A 174 -10.60 -6.07 -13.36
N ASP A 175 -11.25 -6.44 -14.45
CA ASP A 175 -12.55 -7.16 -14.42
C ASP A 175 -12.44 -8.51 -13.68
N ARG A 176 -11.30 -9.15 -13.75
CA ARG A 176 -10.94 -10.39 -13.02
C ARG A 176 -9.54 -10.25 -12.43
N ASP A 177 -9.14 -11.24 -11.60
CA ASP A 177 -7.82 -11.27 -11.03
C ASP A 177 -6.75 -11.30 -12.15
N TYR A 178 -5.98 -10.22 -12.24
CA TYR A 178 -4.90 -10.07 -13.20
C TYR A 178 -3.56 -10.06 -12.47
N PHE A 179 -2.86 -11.19 -12.55
CA PHE A 179 -1.57 -11.40 -11.89
C PHE A 179 -0.41 -10.99 -12.80
N MET A 180 0.57 -10.36 -12.20
CA MET A 180 1.82 -9.93 -12.84
C MET A 180 3.02 -10.32 -11.99
N SER A 181 4.12 -10.72 -12.64
CA SER A 181 5.46 -10.71 -12.06
C SER A 181 5.94 -9.27 -11.85
N ALA A 182 7.04 -9.09 -11.14
CA ALA A 182 7.65 -7.77 -10.95
C ALA A 182 8.00 -7.10 -12.29
N TYR A 183 8.52 -7.88 -13.26
CA TYR A 183 8.90 -7.36 -14.58
C TYR A 183 7.69 -6.94 -15.42
N GLU A 184 6.64 -7.76 -15.44
CA GLU A 184 5.37 -7.42 -16.11
C GLU A 184 4.71 -6.19 -15.47
N ALA A 185 4.76 -6.06 -14.14
CA ALA A 185 4.24 -4.89 -13.43
C ALA A 185 5.02 -3.61 -13.75
N LYS A 186 6.32 -3.71 -14.03
CA LYS A 186 7.13 -2.59 -14.52
C LYS A 186 6.72 -2.19 -15.93
N GLU A 187 6.58 -3.14 -16.85
CA GLU A 187 6.10 -2.88 -18.21
C GLU A 187 4.69 -2.30 -18.25
N TYR A 188 3.85 -2.74 -17.30
CA TYR A 188 2.50 -2.22 -17.11
C TYR A 188 2.47 -0.79 -16.58
N GLY A 189 3.51 -0.37 -15.86
CA GLY A 189 3.62 0.95 -15.22
C GLY A 189 3.14 1.01 -13.78
N LEU A 190 2.84 -0.14 -13.15
CA LEU A 190 2.49 -0.22 -11.73
C LEU A 190 3.69 0.09 -10.83
N ILE A 191 4.89 -0.27 -11.28
CA ILE A 191 6.14 0.07 -10.64
C ILE A 191 7.12 0.68 -11.63
N ASP A 192 8.16 1.31 -11.13
CA ASP A 192 9.19 1.97 -11.93
C ASP A 192 10.44 1.10 -12.10
N GLN A 193 10.76 0.26 -11.10
CA GLN A 193 11.98 -0.54 -11.11
C GLN A 193 11.82 -1.86 -10.37
N VAL A 194 12.47 -2.90 -10.88
CA VAL A 194 12.72 -4.16 -10.14
C VAL A 194 14.08 -4.03 -9.46
N ILE A 195 14.15 -4.33 -8.16
CA ILE A 195 15.39 -4.33 -7.40
C ILE A 195 16.12 -5.64 -7.71
N GLU A 196 17.20 -5.56 -8.46
CA GLU A 196 18.03 -6.72 -8.77
C GLU A 196 18.94 -7.07 -7.59
N ASP A 197 19.37 -8.34 -7.53
CA ASP A 197 20.30 -8.79 -6.50
C ASP A 197 21.60 -7.96 -6.54
N GLN A 198 22.05 -7.54 -5.37
CA GLN A 198 23.41 -6.99 -5.25
C GLN A 198 24.37 -8.18 -5.39
N GLN A 199 25.07 -8.26 -6.52
CA GLN A 199 26.19 -9.19 -6.73
C GLN A 199 27.38 -8.80 -5.88
#